data_c88cff239780a4bafec444267c7e3da1
#
_entry.id   c88cff239780a4bafec444267c7e3da1
#
_cell.length_a   1.000
_cell.length_b   1.000
_cell.length_c   1.000
_cell.angle_alpha   90.00
_cell.angle_beta   90.00
_cell.angle_gamma   90.00
#
_symmetry.space_group_name_H-M   'P 1'
#
loop_
_entity.id
_entity.type
_entity.pdbx_description
1 polymer ?
#
loop_
_entity_poly.entity_id
_entity_poly.type
_entity_poly.pdbx_seq_one_letter_code
_entity_poly.pdbx_strand_id
1 'polypeptide(L)' 'MKMLTTRQKEAMKKHKKHHTKKHMDEMTRLMTRSRNPLTFKQAHTATMKKVGR' A
#
# COMPACT_ATOMS: atom_id res chain seq x y z
N MET A 1 10.42 -2.81 -12.72
CA MET A 1 9.42 -2.95 -11.67
C MET A 1 9.94 -2.40 -10.36
N LYS A 2 9.17 -1.57 -9.70
CA LYS A 2 9.59 -1.02 -8.41
C LYS A 2 9.28 -1.97 -7.28
N MET A 3 10.22 -2.11 -6.35
CA MET A 3 10.04 -2.94 -5.18
C MET A 3 9.82 -2.05 -3.95
N LEU A 4 9.15 -2.59 -2.94
CA LEU A 4 8.96 -1.86 -1.70
C LEU A 4 10.31 -1.64 -1.00
N THR A 5 10.49 -0.45 -0.45
CA THR A 5 11.66 -0.18 0.39
C THR A 5 11.49 -0.92 1.72
N THR A 6 12.59 -1.06 2.47
CA THR A 6 12.53 -1.68 3.78
C THR A 6 11.55 -0.95 4.69
N ARG A 7 11.58 0.39 4.66
CA ARG A 7 10.66 1.22 5.44
C ARG A 7 9.20 0.94 5.07
N GLN A 8 8.91 0.82 3.78
CA GLN A 8 7.56 0.54 3.32
C GLN A 8 7.10 -0.85 3.75
N LYS A 9 7.99 -1.83 3.66
CA LYS A 9 7.66 -3.19 4.10
C LYS A 9 7.32 -3.25 5.57
N GLU A 10 8.09 -2.54 6.40
CA GLU A 10 7.84 -2.49 7.84
C GLU A 10 6.52 -1.80 8.14
N ALA A 11 6.23 -0.68 7.44
CA ALA A 11 4.98 0.02 7.61
C ALA A 11 3.80 -0.85 7.20
N MET A 12 3.92 -1.58 6.09
CA MET A 12 2.89 -2.50 5.62
C MET A 12 2.64 -3.61 6.63
N LYS A 13 3.71 -4.13 7.24
CA LYS A 13 3.59 -5.18 8.25
C LYS A 13 2.78 -4.71 9.45
N LYS A 14 2.99 -3.47 9.89
CA LYS A 14 2.22 -2.88 10.99
C LYS A 14 0.77 -2.64 10.58
N HIS A 15 0.56 -2.16 9.37
CA HIS A 15 -0.79 -1.89 8.85
C HIS A 15 -1.62 -3.15 8.70
N LYS A 16 -0.98 -4.26 8.42
CA LYS A 16 -1.67 -5.53 8.24
C LYS A 16 -2.56 -5.89 9.43
N LYS A 17 -2.21 -5.42 10.62
CA LYS A 17 -2.99 -5.68 11.82
C LYS A 17 -4.27 -4.87 11.89
N HIS A 18 -4.35 -3.76 11.15
CA HIS A 18 -5.46 -2.82 11.23
C HIS A 18 -6.33 -2.79 9.97
N HIS A 19 -5.88 -3.43 8.91
CA HIS A 19 -6.58 -3.40 7.63
C HIS A 19 -6.79 -4.80 7.08
N THR A 20 -7.81 -4.93 6.23
CA THR A 20 -8.09 -6.21 5.59
C THR A 20 -7.00 -6.55 4.57
N LYS A 21 -6.94 -7.82 4.20
CA LYS A 21 -6.01 -8.27 3.16
C LYS A 21 -6.25 -7.52 1.85
N LYS A 22 -7.51 -7.27 1.53
CA LYS A 22 -7.88 -6.56 0.31
C LYS A 22 -7.29 -5.16 0.29
N HIS A 23 -7.34 -4.45 1.44
CA HIS A 23 -6.74 -3.14 1.57
C HIS A 23 -5.22 -3.23 1.36
N MET A 24 -4.58 -4.19 2.01
CA MET A 24 -3.13 -4.34 1.92
C MET A 24 -2.67 -4.68 0.50
N ASP A 25 -3.41 -5.56 -0.18
CA ASP A 25 -3.10 -5.93 -1.55
C ASP A 25 -3.21 -4.73 -2.49
N GLU A 26 -4.23 -3.90 -2.31
CA GLU A 26 -4.40 -2.71 -3.14
C GLU A 26 -3.27 -1.72 -2.89
N MET A 27 -2.89 -1.50 -1.63
CA MET A 27 -1.78 -0.62 -1.31
C MET A 27 -0.48 -1.10 -1.95
N THR A 28 -0.20 -2.40 -1.82
CA THR A 28 1.01 -2.99 -2.40
C THR A 28 1.03 -2.78 -3.91
N ARG A 29 -0.10 -3.02 -4.56
CA ARG A 29 -0.23 -2.82 -6.00
C ARG A 29 0.09 -1.38 -6.41
N LEU A 30 -0.46 -0.41 -5.69
CA LEU A 30 -0.25 1.00 -5.98
C LEU A 30 1.19 1.44 -5.72
N MET A 31 1.83 0.87 -4.71
CA MET A 31 3.19 1.25 -4.33
C MET A 31 4.25 0.59 -5.21
N THR A 32 3.92 -0.52 -5.87
CA THR A 32 4.89 -1.27 -6.68
C THR A 32 4.60 -1.24 -8.17
N ARG A 33 3.55 -0.55 -8.60
CA ARG A 33 3.21 -0.49 -10.02
C ARG A 33 4.30 0.21 -10.81
N SER A 34 4.46 -0.16 -12.08
CA SER A 34 5.55 0.35 -12.93
C SER A 34 5.34 1.81 -13.34
N ARG A 35 4.10 2.28 -13.39
CA ARG A 35 3.77 3.66 -13.75
C ARG A 35 3.32 4.43 -12.53
N ASN A 36 3.99 5.56 -12.25
CA ASN A 36 3.65 6.45 -11.14
C ASN A 36 3.41 5.68 -9.84
N PRO A 37 4.41 4.91 -9.38
CA PRO A 37 4.25 4.21 -8.10
C PRO A 37 4.00 5.23 -6.99
N LEU A 38 2.96 5.00 -6.22
CA LEU A 38 2.56 5.92 -5.16
C LEU A 38 3.42 5.75 -3.92
N THR A 39 3.55 6.82 -3.16
CA THR A 39 4.16 6.74 -1.84
C THR A 39 3.20 6.00 -0.90
N PHE A 40 3.71 5.60 0.26
CA PHE A 40 2.87 4.92 1.26
C PHE A 40 1.62 5.76 1.59
N LYS A 41 1.83 7.04 1.86
CA LYS A 41 0.72 7.94 2.21
C LYS A 41 -0.28 8.06 1.08
N GLN A 42 0.20 8.22 -0.15
CA GLN A 42 -0.69 8.32 -1.32
C GLN A 42 -1.45 7.04 -1.56
N ALA A 43 -0.76 5.90 -1.45
CA ALA A 43 -1.39 4.61 -1.62
C ALA A 43 -2.48 4.38 -0.58
N HIS A 44 -2.20 4.75 0.68
CA HIS A 44 -3.17 4.61 1.75
C HIS A 44 -4.42 5.44 1.48
N THR A 45 -4.23 6.71 1.10
CA THR A 45 -5.36 7.60 0.79
C THR A 45 -6.20 7.06 -0.36
N ALA A 46 -5.53 6.62 -1.44
CA ALA A 46 -6.24 6.08 -2.60
C ALA A 46 -6.99 4.79 -2.24
N THR A 47 -6.37 3.93 -1.46
CA THR A 47 -6.98 2.67 -1.05
C THR A 47 -8.19 2.91 -0.16
N MET A 48 -8.10 3.87 0.75
CA MET A 48 -9.22 4.21 1.63
C MET A 48 -10.44 4.66 0.84
N LYS A 49 -10.22 5.37 -0.25
CA LYS A 49 -11.32 5.82 -1.11
C LYS A 49 -11.91 4.66 -1.92
N LYS A 50 -11.09 3.71 -2.31
CA LYS A 50 -11.51 2.62 -3.19
C LYS A 50 -12.03 1.41 -2.43
N VAL A 51 -11.33 0.99 -1.41
CA VAL A 51 -11.64 -0.23 -0.65
C VAL A 51 -12.27 0.10 0.69
N GLY A 52 -11.90 1.20 1.30
CA GLY A 52 -12.39 1.64 2.60
C GLY A 52 -11.54 1.16 3.75
N ARG A 53 -11.23 -0.10 3.77
CA ARG A 53 -10.43 -0.63 4.90
C ARG A 53 -9.45 -1.67 4.46
#